data_3d47d4aa0a469a9d7aa3eedee3ba50d3
#
_entry.id   3d47d4aa0a469a9d7aa3eedee3ba50d3
#
_cell.length_a   1.000
_cell.length_b   1.000
_cell.length_c   1.000
_cell.angle_alpha   90.00
_cell.angle_beta   90.00
_cell.angle_gamma   90.00
#
_symmetry.space_group_name_H-M   'P 1'
#
loop_
_entity.id
_entity.type
_entity.pdbx_description
1 polymer ?
#
loop_
_entity_poly.entity_id
_entity_poly.type
_entity_poly.pdbx_seq_one_letter_code
_entity_poly.pdbx_strand_id
1 'polypeptide(L)'
;MANFFTEFPEMPKATYRGMKKAIDAGYKDFAREWGDTIDAIFNPLLKLLVFFEDLLVATPWPIFMIVLMALTYWGSRSIKLCIGTFLAFVFIGYFQMWEETMSTIAIILTSVIIAVVIGLPTGIAMSRSDRTEKIVTPILDIMQTMPPFVYLIPIVMLMGIGKIPGLISVVIYAIPPLIRLTNLGIREVDQEALEAADAFGATKRQKLFEVQLPLALPTIFAGINQTIMMALAMVIIASMIGVKGLGQPVLQSIYNQYFTKGVLYGLAIVIVAIVFDRVSQSYGQRIQKHRSGRLV
;
A
#
# COMPACT_ATOMS: atom_id res chain seq x y z
N MET A 1 19.75 49.59 1.41
CA MET A 1 18.35 49.21 1.56
C MET A 1 18.07 48.17 0.51
N ALA A 2 17.89 46.92 0.89
CA ALA A 2 17.46 45.88 -0.06
C ALA A 2 16.14 46.34 -0.68
N ASN A 3 16.04 46.29 -2.00
CA ASN A 3 14.83 46.66 -2.71
C ASN A 3 13.72 45.64 -2.38
N PHE A 4 12.81 46.03 -1.48
CA PHE A 4 11.69 45.20 -1.01
C PHE A 4 10.86 44.60 -2.19
N PHE A 5 10.92 45.22 -3.34
CA PHE A 5 10.20 44.76 -4.54
C PHE A 5 11.02 43.81 -5.45
N THR A 6 12.32 43.68 -5.21
CA THR A 6 13.21 42.82 -6.03
C THR A 6 13.80 41.63 -5.28
N GLU A 7 13.85 41.70 -3.95
CA GLU A 7 14.36 40.63 -3.10
C GLU A 7 13.29 40.20 -2.12
N PHE A 8 13.02 38.88 -2.07
CA PHE A 8 12.09 38.32 -1.09
C PHE A 8 12.67 38.47 0.32
N PRO A 9 11.88 38.88 1.32
CA PRO A 9 12.38 39.06 2.69
C PRO A 9 12.78 37.70 3.29
N GLU A 10 14.07 37.43 3.32
CA GLU A 10 14.62 36.20 3.88
C GLU A 10 14.83 36.32 5.39
N MET A 11 14.66 35.19 6.09
CA MET A 11 14.97 35.08 7.51
C MET A 11 16.49 35.34 7.72
N PRO A 12 16.90 36.09 8.74
CA PRO A 12 18.32 36.30 9.07
C PRO A 12 19.03 34.95 9.23
N LYS A 13 20.19 34.78 8.58
CA LYS A 13 20.96 33.52 8.57
C LYS A 13 21.29 33.00 9.97
N ALA A 14 21.48 33.87 10.95
CA ALA A 14 21.70 33.48 12.35
C ALA A 14 20.46 32.83 12.97
N THR A 15 19.28 33.41 12.77
CA THR A 15 17.99 32.89 13.25
C THR A 15 17.68 31.56 12.58
N TYR A 16 17.86 31.46 11.25
CA TYR A 16 17.68 30.20 10.51
C TYR A 16 18.59 29.07 11.03
N ARG A 17 19.89 29.38 11.27
CA ARG A 17 20.84 28.40 11.84
C ARG A 17 20.45 27.99 13.28
N GLY A 18 19.99 28.94 14.08
CA GLY A 18 19.52 28.68 15.45
C GLY A 18 18.30 27.75 15.45
N MET A 19 17.29 28.08 14.64
CA MET A 19 16.08 27.26 14.47
C MET A 19 16.41 25.84 13.98
N LYS A 20 17.27 25.71 12.95
CA LYS A 20 17.72 24.41 12.42
C LYS A 20 18.39 23.57 13.51
N LYS A 21 19.34 24.16 14.27
CA LYS A 21 20.02 23.45 15.37
C LYS A 21 19.04 23.00 16.47
N ALA A 22 18.07 23.84 16.82
CA ALA A 22 17.08 23.50 17.83
C ALA A 22 16.18 22.34 17.38
N ILE A 23 15.71 22.36 16.13
CA ILE A 23 14.90 21.29 15.55
C ILE A 23 15.71 19.99 15.45
N ASP A 24 16.94 20.06 14.93
CA ASP A 24 17.83 18.88 14.80
C ASP A 24 18.17 18.27 16.18
N ALA A 25 18.40 19.10 17.19
CA ALA A 25 18.67 18.65 18.55
C ALA A 25 17.43 17.98 19.18
N GLY A 26 16.27 18.62 19.11
CA GLY A 26 15.03 18.06 19.64
C GLY A 26 14.66 16.72 18.95
N TYR A 27 14.89 16.62 17.63
CA TYR A 27 14.68 15.36 16.92
C TYR A 27 15.65 14.27 17.38
N LYS A 28 16.95 14.59 17.56
CA LYS A 28 17.94 13.62 18.04
C LYS A 28 17.66 13.14 19.46
N ASP A 29 17.20 14.02 20.32
CA ASP A 29 16.82 13.67 21.69
C ASP A 29 15.59 12.76 21.67
N PHE A 30 14.56 13.09 20.88
CA PHE A 30 13.40 12.24 20.66
C PHE A 30 13.80 10.85 20.11
N ALA A 31 14.64 10.80 19.07
CA ALA A 31 15.08 9.54 18.47
C ALA A 31 15.91 8.69 19.45
N ARG A 32 16.69 9.33 20.33
CA ARG A 32 17.48 8.62 21.34
C ARG A 32 16.60 8.07 22.48
N GLU A 33 15.57 8.81 22.88
CA GLU A 33 14.68 8.42 23.97
C GLU A 33 13.66 7.35 23.53
N TRP A 34 13.11 7.49 22.31
CA TRP A 34 12.00 6.68 21.85
C TRP A 34 12.36 5.67 20.75
N GLY A 35 13.57 5.74 20.17
CA GLY A 35 13.97 4.88 19.06
C GLY A 35 13.82 3.40 19.36
N ASP A 36 14.38 2.92 20.48
CA ASP A 36 14.29 1.52 20.88
C ASP A 36 12.84 1.08 21.15
N THR A 37 12.02 1.95 21.72
CA THR A 37 10.60 1.69 21.98
C THR A 37 9.82 1.58 20.67
N ILE A 38 10.08 2.47 19.74
CA ILE A 38 9.46 2.48 18.42
C ILE A 38 9.88 1.21 17.65
N ASP A 39 11.17 0.86 17.65
CA ASP A 39 11.65 -0.37 17.02
C ASP A 39 10.98 -1.63 17.63
N ALA A 40 10.81 -1.68 18.94
CA ALA A 40 10.11 -2.77 19.60
C ALA A 40 8.64 -2.87 19.19
N ILE A 41 7.94 -1.74 19.03
CA ILE A 41 6.53 -1.69 18.56
C ILE A 41 6.41 -2.21 17.13
N PHE A 42 7.35 -1.87 16.24
CA PHE A 42 7.32 -2.27 14.83
C PHE A 42 7.97 -3.63 14.56
N ASN A 43 8.67 -4.23 15.51
CA ASN A 43 9.30 -5.54 15.38
C ASN A 43 8.32 -6.68 14.96
N PRO A 44 7.07 -6.75 15.46
CA PRO A 44 6.10 -7.72 14.96
C PRO A 44 5.82 -7.60 13.46
N LEU A 45 5.81 -6.37 12.92
CA LEU A 45 5.63 -6.14 11.48
C LEU A 45 6.85 -6.60 10.68
N LEU A 46 8.06 -6.42 11.23
CA LEU A 46 9.28 -6.97 10.63
C LEU A 46 9.21 -8.50 10.57
N LYS A 47 8.82 -9.15 11.68
CA LYS A 47 8.69 -10.61 11.72
C LYS A 47 7.67 -11.12 10.70
N LEU A 48 6.56 -10.41 10.53
CA LEU A 48 5.56 -10.74 9.52
C LEU A 48 6.13 -10.61 8.10
N LEU A 49 6.87 -9.54 7.81
CA LEU A 49 7.53 -9.33 6.52
C LEU A 49 8.57 -10.43 6.24
N VAL A 50 9.44 -10.70 7.21
CA VAL A 50 10.49 -11.74 7.09
C VAL A 50 9.86 -13.12 6.91
N PHE A 51 8.79 -13.43 7.63
CA PHE A 51 8.05 -14.68 7.46
C PHE A 51 7.53 -14.86 6.03
N PHE A 52 6.90 -13.83 5.44
CA PHE A 52 6.43 -13.91 4.06
C PHE A 52 7.59 -13.94 3.06
N GLU A 53 8.66 -13.21 3.30
CA GLU A 53 9.85 -13.22 2.44
C GLU A 53 10.50 -14.60 2.43
N ASP A 54 10.76 -15.17 3.60
CA ASP A 54 11.36 -16.51 3.73
C ASP A 54 10.44 -17.58 3.15
N LEU A 55 9.13 -17.49 3.39
CA LEU A 55 8.16 -18.42 2.83
C LEU A 55 8.15 -18.39 1.29
N LEU A 56 8.14 -17.21 0.69
CA LEU A 56 8.06 -17.06 -0.76
C LEU A 56 9.39 -17.40 -1.45
N VAL A 57 10.52 -16.98 -0.86
CA VAL A 57 11.86 -17.26 -1.41
C VAL A 57 12.23 -18.75 -1.27
N ALA A 58 11.88 -19.37 -0.12
CA ALA A 58 12.14 -20.79 0.10
C ALA A 58 11.19 -21.71 -0.68
N THR A 59 10.04 -21.20 -1.14
CA THR A 59 9.07 -22.03 -1.90
C THR A 59 9.62 -22.37 -3.27
N PRO A 60 9.72 -23.67 -3.65
CA PRO A 60 10.12 -24.06 -5.00
C PRO A 60 9.21 -23.43 -6.05
N TRP A 61 9.80 -22.92 -7.14
CA TRP A 61 9.06 -22.21 -8.18
C TRP A 61 7.84 -22.98 -8.75
N PRO A 62 7.84 -24.33 -8.91
CA PRO A 62 6.67 -25.03 -9.41
C PRO A 62 5.49 -24.97 -8.44
N ILE A 63 5.76 -25.07 -7.12
CA ILE A 63 4.72 -24.99 -6.08
C ILE A 63 4.11 -23.60 -6.07
N PHE A 64 4.95 -22.56 -6.10
CA PHE A 64 4.48 -21.17 -6.19
C PHE A 64 3.60 -20.96 -7.43
N MET A 65 4.04 -21.45 -8.60
CA MET A 65 3.30 -21.35 -9.85
C MET A 65 1.93 -22.05 -9.79
N ILE A 66 1.87 -23.25 -9.20
CA ILE A 66 0.60 -24.00 -9.04
C ILE A 66 -0.35 -23.19 -8.16
N VAL A 67 0.12 -22.68 -7.02
CA VAL A 67 -0.69 -21.86 -6.10
C VAL A 67 -1.16 -20.58 -6.80
N LEU A 68 -0.26 -19.88 -7.49
CA LEU A 68 -0.59 -18.66 -8.22
C LEU A 68 -1.64 -18.91 -9.30
N MET A 69 -1.49 -20.01 -10.09
CA MET A 69 -2.47 -20.38 -11.10
C MET A 69 -3.81 -20.76 -10.48
N ALA A 70 -3.81 -21.49 -9.37
CA ALA A 70 -5.03 -21.86 -8.66
C ALA A 70 -5.75 -20.60 -8.14
N LEU A 71 -5.03 -19.65 -7.54
CA LEU A 71 -5.59 -18.37 -7.07
C LEU A 71 -6.12 -17.53 -8.24
N THR A 72 -5.35 -17.42 -9.33
CA THR A 72 -5.77 -16.69 -10.53
C THR A 72 -7.02 -17.30 -11.15
N TYR A 73 -7.08 -18.62 -11.28
CA TYR A 73 -8.26 -19.30 -11.83
C TYR A 73 -9.47 -19.19 -10.88
N TRP A 74 -9.26 -19.37 -9.59
CA TRP A 74 -10.33 -19.26 -8.60
C TRP A 74 -10.94 -17.83 -8.57
N GLY A 75 -10.10 -16.81 -8.67
CA GLY A 75 -10.53 -15.42 -8.73
C GLY A 75 -11.21 -15.04 -10.04
N SER A 76 -10.57 -15.34 -11.18
CA SER A 76 -10.99 -14.83 -12.49
C SER A 76 -11.89 -15.76 -13.30
N ARG A 77 -11.82 -17.09 -13.07
CA ARG A 77 -12.43 -18.13 -13.93
C ARG A 77 -12.01 -18.00 -15.41
N SER A 78 -10.91 -17.34 -15.68
CA SER A 78 -10.41 -17.08 -17.03
C SER A 78 -9.11 -17.85 -17.29
N ILE A 79 -9.18 -18.83 -18.17
CA ILE A 79 -7.99 -19.60 -18.61
C ILE A 79 -6.99 -18.67 -19.32
N LYS A 80 -7.47 -17.68 -20.07
CA LYS A 80 -6.61 -16.70 -20.77
C LYS A 80 -5.75 -15.91 -19.77
N LEU A 81 -6.33 -15.50 -18.65
CA LEU A 81 -5.59 -14.80 -17.60
C LEU A 81 -4.58 -15.73 -16.93
N CYS A 82 -4.92 -17.00 -16.70
CA CYS A 82 -3.98 -17.97 -16.14
C CYS A 82 -2.78 -18.18 -17.07
N ILE A 83 -3.02 -18.36 -18.38
CA ILE A 83 -1.93 -18.52 -19.35
C ILE A 83 -1.05 -17.27 -19.38
N GLY A 84 -1.65 -16.07 -19.41
CA GLY A 84 -0.91 -14.81 -19.37
C GLY A 84 -0.06 -14.68 -18.11
N THR A 85 -0.62 -15.00 -16.94
CA THR A 85 0.11 -14.98 -15.65
C THR A 85 1.25 -16.02 -15.65
N PHE A 86 1.01 -17.21 -16.16
CA PHE A 86 2.03 -18.25 -16.28
C PHE A 86 3.22 -17.77 -17.13
N LEU A 87 2.95 -17.30 -18.34
CA LEU A 87 3.98 -16.78 -19.24
C LEU A 87 4.75 -15.58 -18.64
N ALA A 88 4.05 -14.72 -17.94
CA ALA A 88 4.62 -13.58 -17.25
C ALA A 88 5.66 -14.00 -16.17
N PHE A 89 5.33 -14.98 -15.34
CA PHE A 89 6.25 -15.48 -14.32
C PHE A 89 7.35 -16.39 -14.89
N VAL A 90 7.09 -17.12 -15.97
CA VAL A 90 8.14 -17.84 -16.73
C VAL A 90 9.16 -16.83 -17.28
N PHE A 91 8.72 -15.71 -17.84
CA PHE A 91 9.61 -14.64 -18.29
C PHE A 91 10.49 -14.12 -17.13
N ILE A 92 9.89 -13.81 -15.97
CA ILE A 92 10.61 -13.35 -14.78
C ILE A 92 11.67 -14.37 -14.34
N GLY A 93 11.31 -15.65 -14.26
CA GLY A 93 12.22 -16.72 -13.86
C GLY A 93 13.33 -16.95 -14.88
N TYR A 94 13.01 -16.90 -16.18
CA TYR A 94 13.99 -17.08 -17.26
C TYR A 94 15.10 -16.01 -17.25
N PHE A 95 14.75 -14.76 -16.88
CA PHE A 95 15.71 -13.66 -16.76
C PHE A 95 16.33 -13.54 -15.36
N GLN A 96 16.25 -14.57 -14.53
CA GLN A 96 16.89 -14.65 -13.19
C GLN A 96 16.43 -13.55 -12.21
N MET A 97 15.18 -13.09 -12.35
CA MET A 97 14.60 -12.06 -11.48
C MET A 97 13.66 -12.64 -10.42
N TRP A 98 13.75 -13.96 -10.17
CA TRP A 98 12.80 -14.67 -9.32
C TRP A 98 12.86 -14.24 -7.86
N GLU A 99 14.05 -14.23 -7.27
CA GLU A 99 14.24 -13.93 -5.85
C GLU A 99 13.80 -12.49 -5.51
N GLU A 100 14.20 -11.53 -6.34
CA GLU A 100 13.80 -10.13 -6.16
C GLU A 100 12.28 -9.94 -6.35
N THR A 101 11.68 -10.75 -7.21
CA THR A 101 10.22 -10.75 -7.39
C THR A 101 9.52 -11.30 -6.16
N MET A 102 10.00 -12.40 -5.57
CA MET A 102 9.43 -12.95 -4.34
C MET A 102 9.56 -11.97 -3.16
N SER A 103 10.71 -11.33 -3.01
CA SER A 103 10.91 -10.28 -1.99
C SER A 103 9.96 -9.09 -2.20
N THR A 104 9.75 -8.68 -3.46
CA THR A 104 8.79 -7.61 -3.79
C THR A 104 7.35 -8.01 -3.45
N ILE A 105 6.95 -9.23 -3.80
CA ILE A 105 5.61 -9.74 -3.47
C ILE A 105 5.42 -9.83 -1.96
N ALA A 106 6.44 -10.25 -1.19
CA ALA A 106 6.39 -10.31 0.26
C ALA A 106 6.10 -8.94 0.89
N ILE A 107 6.79 -7.89 0.42
CA ILE A 107 6.58 -6.52 0.91
C ILE A 107 5.17 -6.03 0.58
N ILE A 108 4.71 -6.23 -0.66
CA ILE A 108 3.38 -5.82 -1.09
C ILE A 108 2.32 -6.53 -0.27
N LEU A 109 2.42 -7.86 -0.14
CA LEU A 109 1.48 -8.67 0.63
C LEU A 109 1.40 -8.20 2.09
N THR A 110 2.56 -8.02 2.73
CA THR A 110 2.64 -7.53 4.11
C THR A 110 2.04 -6.14 4.24
N SER A 111 2.40 -5.23 3.34
CA SER A 111 1.89 -3.85 3.34
C SER A 111 0.37 -3.79 3.16
N VAL A 112 -0.18 -4.60 2.24
CA VAL A 112 -1.62 -4.67 1.98
C VAL A 112 -2.36 -5.27 3.18
N ILE A 113 -1.83 -6.31 3.82
CA ILE A 113 -2.42 -6.89 5.04
C ILE A 113 -2.50 -5.81 6.12
N ILE A 114 -1.41 -5.08 6.38
CA ILE A 114 -1.38 -4.01 7.37
C ILE A 114 -2.36 -2.89 6.98
N ALA A 115 -2.38 -2.49 5.70
CA ALA A 115 -3.30 -1.48 5.20
C ALA A 115 -4.77 -1.91 5.37
N VAL A 116 -5.10 -3.18 5.16
CA VAL A 116 -6.44 -3.73 5.37
C VAL A 116 -6.80 -3.72 6.86
N VAL A 117 -5.90 -4.19 7.73
CA VAL A 117 -6.14 -4.24 9.18
C VAL A 117 -6.36 -2.85 9.78
N ILE A 118 -5.68 -1.84 9.29
CA ILE A 118 -5.81 -0.45 9.78
C ILE A 118 -6.88 0.30 8.97
N GLY A 119 -6.85 0.18 7.66
CA GLY A 119 -7.65 0.99 6.74
C GLY A 119 -9.13 0.66 6.75
N LEU A 120 -9.52 -0.63 6.81
CA LEU A 120 -10.93 -1.01 6.88
C LEU A 120 -11.61 -0.47 8.15
N PRO A 121 -11.10 -0.70 9.38
CA PRO A 121 -11.71 -0.14 10.57
C PRO A 121 -11.78 1.40 10.55
N THR A 122 -10.72 2.04 10.04
CA THR A 122 -10.69 3.51 9.93
C THR A 122 -11.74 4.01 8.94
N GLY A 123 -11.88 3.40 7.76
CA GLY A 123 -12.91 3.74 6.78
C GLY A 123 -14.33 3.49 7.29
N ILE A 124 -14.54 2.39 8.02
CA ILE A 124 -15.82 2.10 8.70
C ILE A 124 -16.11 3.18 9.78
N ALA A 125 -15.12 3.57 10.56
CA ALA A 125 -15.30 4.63 11.57
C ALA A 125 -15.67 5.98 10.93
N MET A 126 -15.04 6.33 9.80
CA MET A 126 -15.35 7.52 9.01
C MET A 126 -16.79 7.47 8.47
N SER A 127 -17.24 6.33 7.94
CA SER A 127 -18.59 6.20 7.38
C SER A 127 -19.70 6.37 8.43
N ARG A 128 -19.39 6.11 9.69
CA ARG A 128 -20.33 6.19 10.81
C ARG A 128 -20.35 7.52 11.54
N SER A 129 -19.39 8.39 11.30
CA SER A 129 -19.20 9.64 12.05
C SER A 129 -18.63 10.75 11.17
N ASP A 130 -19.41 11.77 10.89
CA ASP A 130 -18.97 12.95 10.13
C ASP A 130 -17.85 13.71 10.85
N ARG A 131 -17.77 13.63 12.19
CA ARG A 131 -16.63 14.18 12.92
C ARG A 131 -15.35 13.43 12.62
N THR A 132 -15.41 12.10 12.60
CA THR A 132 -14.25 11.26 12.27
C THR A 132 -13.83 11.53 10.83
N GLU A 133 -14.74 11.62 9.90
CA GLU A 133 -14.45 11.95 8.50
C GLU A 133 -13.76 13.31 8.37
N LYS A 134 -14.30 14.36 9.00
CA LYS A 134 -13.71 15.72 8.98
C LYS A 134 -12.30 15.78 9.58
N ILE A 135 -11.95 14.90 10.51
CA ILE A 135 -10.62 14.84 11.10
C ILE A 135 -9.67 14.01 10.24
N VAL A 136 -10.13 12.86 9.76
CA VAL A 136 -9.26 11.92 9.03
C VAL A 136 -9.00 12.37 7.59
N THR A 137 -9.99 12.99 6.91
CA THR A 137 -9.85 13.43 5.52
C THR A 137 -8.64 14.34 5.29
N PRO A 138 -8.40 15.41 6.09
CA PRO A 138 -7.20 16.24 5.91
C PRO A 138 -5.89 15.48 6.10
N ILE A 139 -5.87 14.48 6.99
CA ILE A 139 -4.69 13.63 7.20
C ILE A 139 -4.43 12.81 5.94
N LEU A 140 -5.47 12.20 5.37
CA LEU A 140 -5.36 11.44 4.12
C LEU A 140 -4.95 12.35 2.94
N ASP A 141 -5.43 13.61 2.92
CA ASP A 141 -5.04 14.60 1.90
C ASP A 141 -3.55 14.90 1.98
N ILE A 142 -3.03 15.16 3.19
CA ILE A 142 -1.60 15.37 3.41
C ILE A 142 -0.81 14.14 2.96
N MET A 143 -1.25 12.94 3.36
CA MET A 143 -0.58 11.68 2.97
C MET A 143 -0.52 11.49 1.46
N GLN A 144 -1.51 11.91 0.69
CA GLN A 144 -1.54 11.74 -0.75
C GLN A 144 -0.87 12.89 -1.53
N THR A 145 -0.85 14.10 -0.99
CA THR A 145 -0.24 15.26 -1.64
C THR A 145 1.26 15.37 -1.37
N MET A 146 1.72 14.83 -0.26
CA MET A 146 3.12 14.89 0.13
C MET A 146 3.96 13.96 -0.75
N PRO A 147 5.07 14.45 -1.37
CA PRO A 147 5.96 13.60 -2.13
C PRO A 147 6.47 12.41 -1.30
N PRO A 148 6.55 11.20 -1.88
CA PRO A 148 6.94 9.99 -1.13
C PRO A 148 8.27 10.11 -0.38
N PHE A 149 9.22 10.83 -0.92
CA PHE A 149 10.53 11.06 -0.26
C PHE A 149 10.43 11.84 1.05
N VAL A 150 9.39 12.68 1.21
CA VAL A 150 9.28 13.54 2.38
C VAL A 150 9.00 12.72 3.64
N TYR A 151 8.19 11.64 3.57
CA TYR A 151 8.01 10.78 4.75
C TYR A 151 9.17 9.82 5.00
N LEU A 152 9.99 9.52 3.99
CA LEU A 152 11.17 8.70 4.20
C LEU A 152 12.16 9.36 5.16
N ILE A 153 12.29 10.69 5.08
CA ILE A 153 13.27 11.42 5.89
C ILE A 153 13.08 11.17 7.40
N PRO A 154 11.92 11.49 8.02
CA PRO A 154 11.75 11.28 9.46
C PRO A 154 11.78 9.81 9.85
N ILE A 155 11.24 8.90 9.02
CA ILE A 155 11.20 7.48 9.32
C ILE A 155 12.63 6.89 9.31
N VAL A 156 13.43 7.21 8.28
CA VAL A 156 14.81 6.74 8.18
C VAL A 156 15.70 7.37 9.25
N MET A 157 15.50 8.63 9.58
CA MET A 157 16.27 9.27 10.66
C MET A 157 15.96 8.66 12.03
N LEU A 158 14.73 8.15 12.22
CA LEU A 158 14.29 7.55 13.48
C LEU A 158 14.73 6.09 13.61
N MET A 159 14.56 5.29 12.56
CA MET A 159 14.71 3.83 12.58
C MET A 159 15.91 3.33 11.76
N GLY A 160 16.69 4.24 11.16
CA GLY A 160 17.79 3.89 10.27
C GLY A 160 17.33 3.45 8.88
N ILE A 161 18.27 2.86 8.13
CA ILE A 161 18.03 2.31 6.79
C ILE A 161 17.72 0.82 6.95
N GLY A 162 16.64 0.34 6.32
CA GLY A 162 16.30 -1.08 6.40
C GLY A 162 14.86 -1.45 6.03
N LYS A 163 14.50 -2.70 6.32
CA LYS A 163 13.20 -3.27 5.95
C LYS A 163 12.02 -2.60 6.68
N ILE A 164 12.16 -2.28 7.98
CA ILE A 164 11.09 -1.68 8.78
C ILE A 164 10.70 -0.29 8.24
N PRO A 165 11.64 0.68 8.13
CA PRO A 165 11.29 2.01 7.61
C PRO A 165 10.73 1.94 6.19
N GLY A 166 11.23 1.03 5.36
CA GLY A 166 10.68 0.79 4.03
C GLY A 166 9.24 0.29 4.06
N LEU A 167 8.94 -0.73 4.86
CA LEU A 167 7.59 -1.27 5.01
C LEU A 167 6.60 -0.22 5.51
N ILE A 168 6.97 0.55 6.55
CA ILE A 168 6.15 1.62 7.10
C ILE A 168 5.84 2.67 6.03
N SER A 169 6.86 3.06 5.25
CA SER A 169 6.70 4.04 4.18
C SER A 169 5.77 3.57 3.08
N VAL A 170 5.85 2.28 2.71
CA VAL A 170 4.93 1.67 1.73
C VAL A 170 3.49 1.68 2.26
N VAL A 171 3.28 1.32 3.53
CA VAL A 171 1.95 1.32 4.15
C VAL A 171 1.37 2.73 4.21
N ILE A 172 2.13 3.71 4.68
CA ILE A 172 1.67 5.11 4.78
C ILE A 172 1.24 5.64 3.41
N TYR A 173 2.01 5.35 2.37
CA TYR A 173 1.71 5.81 1.02
C TYR A 173 0.49 5.11 0.42
N ALA A 174 0.32 3.82 0.70
CA ALA A 174 -0.67 2.97 0.03
C ALA A 174 -2.04 2.90 0.71
N ILE A 175 -2.14 3.22 2.01
CA ILE A 175 -3.38 3.05 2.79
C ILE A 175 -4.52 4.03 2.45
N PRO A 176 -4.30 5.30 2.05
CA PRO A 176 -5.38 6.28 1.91
C PRO A 176 -6.51 5.88 0.96
N PRO A 177 -6.28 5.27 -0.21
CA PRO A 177 -7.36 4.86 -1.10
C PRO A 177 -8.31 3.85 -0.46
N LEU A 178 -7.77 2.89 0.31
CA LEU A 178 -8.59 1.90 0.99
C LEU A 178 -9.52 2.54 2.02
N ILE A 179 -9.00 3.47 2.82
CA ILE A 179 -9.79 4.20 3.83
C ILE A 179 -10.90 4.99 3.14
N ARG A 180 -10.57 5.76 2.09
CA ARG A 180 -11.54 6.58 1.36
C ARG A 180 -12.62 5.74 0.68
N LEU A 181 -12.23 4.69 -0.04
CA LEU A 181 -13.17 3.85 -0.77
C LEU A 181 -14.00 2.97 0.17
N THR A 182 -13.49 2.62 1.36
CA THR A 182 -14.30 1.97 2.39
C THR A 182 -15.36 2.93 2.95
N ASN A 183 -14.99 4.17 3.29
CA ASN A 183 -15.93 5.20 3.73
C ASN A 183 -17.00 5.47 2.67
N LEU A 184 -16.58 5.72 1.43
CA LEU A 184 -17.47 6.01 0.31
C LEU A 184 -18.43 4.84 0.04
N GLY A 185 -17.91 3.62 -0.09
CA GLY A 185 -18.74 2.46 -0.41
C GLY A 185 -19.79 2.16 0.64
N ILE A 186 -19.53 2.42 1.93
CA ILE A 186 -20.51 2.26 2.99
C ILE A 186 -21.55 3.38 2.97
N ARG A 187 -21.17 4.62 2.65
CA ARG A 187 -22.09 5.77 2.60
C ARG A 187 -22.98 5.76 1.36
N GLU A 188 -22.52 5.20 0.26
CA GLU A 188 -23.25 5.10 -1.01
C GLU A 188 -24.17 3.87 -1.11
N VAL A 189 -24.33 3.09 -0.03
CA VAL A 189 -25.31 2.00 0.00
C VAL A 189 -26.70 2.56 -0.17
N ASP A 190 -27.48 1.92 -1.04
CA ASP A 190 -28.83 2.30 -1.40
C ASP A 190 -29.71 2.51 -0.16
N GLN A 191 -30.39 3.66 -0.10
CA GLN A 191 -31.28 4.04 0.99
C GLN A 191 -32.47 3.07 1.13
N GLU A 192 -33.02 2.57 0.02
CA GLU A 192 -34.12 1.60 0.05
C GLU A 192 -33.71 0.30 0.77
N ALA A 193 -32.46 -0.16 0.56
CA ALA A 193 -31.93 -1.33 1.27
C ALA A 193 -31.77 -1.05 2.78
N LEU A 194 -31.41 0.17 3.17
CA LEU A 194 -31.26 0.57 4.55
C LEU A 194 -32.62 0.73 5.26
N GLU A 195 -33.61 1.31 4.57
CA GLU A 195 -34.97 1.44 5.06
C GLU A 195 -35.65 0.08 5.23
N ALA A 196 -35.45 -0.84 4.27
CA ALA A 196 -35.92 -2.20 4.39
C ALA A 196 -35.33 -2.90 5.62
N ALA A 197 -34.02 -2.76 5.87
CA ALA A 197 -33.39 -3.32 7.06
C ALA A 197 -33.94 -2.72 8.36
N ASP A 198 -34.23 -1.41 8.37
CA ASP A 198 -34.87 -0.76 9.52
C ASP A 198 -36.28 -1.24 9.75
N ALA A 199 -37.10 -1.45 8.69
CA ALA A 199 -38.45 -1.99 8.77
C ALA A 199 -38.48 -3.41 9.35
N PHE A 200 -37.44 -4.22 9.11
CA PHE A 200 -37.28 -5.54 9.75
C PHE A 200 -36.67 -5.47 11.15
N GLY A 201 -36.46 -4.29 11.71
CA GLY A 201 -35.94 -4.11 13.06
C GLY A 201 -34.45 -4.38 13.22
N ALA A 202 -33.64 -4.25 12.14
CA ALA A 202 -32.23 -4.48 12.21
C ALA A 202 -31.52 -3.45 13.13
N THR A 203 -30.69 -3.94 14.03
CA THR A 203 -29.85 -3.10 14.87
C THR A 203 -28.78 -2.40 14.03
N LYS A 204 -28.21 -1.29 14.51
CA LYS A 204 -27.12 -0.56 13.82
C LYS A 204 -25.93 -1.48 13.47
N ARG A 205 -25.65 -2.50 14.27
CA ARG A 205 -24.59 -3.47 14.02
C ARG A 205 -24.97 -4.45 12.91
N GLN A 206 -26.17 -5.00 12.94
CA GLN A 206 -26.68 -5.87 11.87
C GLN A 206 -26.73 -5.11 10.54
N LYS A 207 -27.27 -3.88 10.53
CA LYS A 207 -27.29 -3.05 9.32
C LYS A 207 -25.88 -2.85 8.74
N LEU A 208 -24.86 -2.60 9.58
CA LEU A 208 -23.48 -2.45 9.10
C LEU A 208 -22.92 -3.76 8.52
N PHE A 209 -22.99 -4.86 9.28
CA PHE A 209 -22.28 -6.10 8.91
C PHE A 209 -23.06 -6.96 7.91
N GLU A 210 -24.39 -6.92 7.93
CA GLU A 210 -25.24 -7.79 7.12
C GLU A 210 -25.77 -7.09 5.86
N VAL A 211 -25.80 -5.73 5.83
CA VAL A 211 -26.31 -4.97 4.69
C VAL A 211 -25.22 -4.08 4.08
N GLN A 212 -24.72 -3.10 4.85
CA GLN A 212 -23.82 -2.08 4.31
C GLN A 212 -22.47 -2.66 3.84
N LEU A 213 -21.74 -3.36 4.69
CA LEU A 213 -20.44 -3.94 4.33
C LEU A 213 -20.55 -4.91 3.15
N PRO A 214 -21.49 -5.85 3.15
CA PRO A 214 -21.68 -6.67 1.97
C PRO A 214 -22.01 -5.88 0.70
N LEU A 215 -22.82 -4.84 0.73
CA LEU A 215 -23.12 -4.01 -0.44
C LEU A 215 -21.96 -3.12 -0.85
N ALA A 216 -21.13 -2.68 0.08
CA ALA A 216 -19.93 -1.89 -0.15
C ALA A 216 -18.71 -2.70 -0.65
N LEU A 217 -18.76 -4.04 -0.58
CA LEU A 217 -17.61 -4.90 -0.94
C LEU A 217 -16.97 -4.56 -2.29
N PRO A 218 -17.71 -4.31 -3.40
CA PRO A 218 -17.10 -3.97 -4.66
C PRO A 218 -16.22 -2.71 -4.59
N THR A 219 -16.70 -1.67 -3.91
CA THR A 219 -15.96 -0.41 -3.72
C THR A 219 -14.77 -0.60 -2.78
N ILE A 220 -14.92 -1.42 -1.73
CA ILE A 220 -13.81 -1.80 -0.84
C ILE A 220 -12.73 -2.56 -1.60
N PHE A 221 -13.10 -3.52 -2.46
CA PHE A 221 -12.14 -4.24 -3.31
C PHE A 221 -11.44 -3.33 -4.31
N ALA A 222 -12.12 -2.32 -4.86
CA ALA A 222 -11.46 -1.29 -5.65
C ALA A 222 -10.42 -0.52 -4.82
N GLY A 223 -10.72 -0.24 -3.55
CA GLY A 223 -9.76 0.33 -2.59
C GLY A 223 -8.54 -0.55 -2.35
N ILE A 224 -8.75 -1.85 -2.13
CA ILE A 224 -7.66 -2.82 -1.97
C ILE A 224 -6.79 -2.87 -3.23
N ASN A 225 -7.41 -2.92 -4.41
CA ASN A 225 -6.67 -2.94 -5.68
C ASN A 225 -5.82 -1.68 -5.84
N GLN A 226 -6.37 -0.50 -5.55
CA GLN A 226 -5.63 0.74 -5.63
C GLN A 226 -4.49 0.80 -4.60
N THR A 227 -4.69 0.25 -3.40
CA THR A 227 -3.65 0.10 -2.38
C THR A 227 -2.50 -0.79 -2.87
N ILE A 228 -2.80 -1.92 -3.53
CA ILE A 228 -1.78 -2.80 -4.13
C ILE A 228 -0.95 -2.03 -5.17
N MET A 229 -1.60 -1.28 -6.05
CA MET A 229 -0.91 -0.50 -7.09
C MET A 229 -0.02 0.59 -6.51
N MET A 230 -0.49 1.29 -5.47
CA MET A 230 0.31 2.29 -4.77
C MET A 230 1.47 1.67 -3.98
N ALA A 231 1.26 0.51 -3.36
CA ALA A 231 2.33 -0.24 -2.70
C ALA A 231 3.44 -0.63 -3.69
N LEU A 232 3.08 -1.13 -4.87
CA LEU A 232 4.03 -1.45 -5.95
C LEU A 232 4.86 -0.22 -6.37
N ALA A 233 4.21 0.92 -6.58
CA ALA A 233 4.90 2.16 -6.92
C ALA A 233 5.89 2.59 -5.82
N MET A 234 5.50 2.46 -4.56
CA MET A 234 6.33 2.87 -3.43
C MET A 234 7.49 1.92 -3.14
N VAL A 235 7.38 0.61 -3.45
CA VAL A 235 8.47 -0.37 -3.25
C VAL A 235 9.73 0.04 -4.02
N ILE A 236 9.60 0.64 -5.21
CA ILE A 236 10.74 1.14 -5.99
C ILE A 236 11.47 2.24 -5.20
N ILE A 237 10.71 3.17 -4.62
CA ILE A 237 11.26 4.27 -3.82
C ILE A 237 11.85 3.73 -2.51
N ALA A 238 11.18 2.78 -1.87
CA ALA A 238 11.66 2.13 -0.65
C ALA A 238 12.99 1.37 -0.86
N SER A 239 13.28 0.95 -2.09
CA SER A 239 14.58 0.34 -2.40
C SER A 239 15.77 1.29 -2.21
N MET A 240 15.54 2.62 -2.26
CA MET A 240 16.57 3.63 -1.99
C MET A 240 17.02 3.63 -0.51
N ILE A 241 16.22 3.09 0.37
CA ILE A 241 16.51 2.97 1.81
C ILE A 241 16.81 1.53 2.23
N GLY A 242 17.29 0.70 1.29
CA GLY A 242 17.79 -0.64 1.58
C GLY A 242 16.75 -1.75 1.60
N VAL A 243 15.54 -1.51 1.11
CA VAL A 243 14.54 -2.56 0.91
C VAL A 243 14.92 -3.41 -0.30
N LYS A 244 15.05 -4.73 -0.08
CA LYS A 244 15.33 -5.68 -1.16
C LYS A 244 14.11 -5.89 -2.06
N GLY A 245 14.34 -6.26 -3.31
CA GLY A 245 13.31 -6.57 -4.29
C GLY A 245 13.65 -6.01 -5.67
N LEU A 246 12.70 -6.05 -6.61
CA LEU A 246 12.86 -5.58 -8.00
C LEU A 246 13.28 -4.11 -8.13
N GLY A 247 12.95 -3.26 -7.15
CA GLY A 247 13.33 -1.85 -7.17
C GLY A 247 14.83 -1.62 -7.01
N GLN A 248 15.53 -2.46 -6.26
CA GLN A 248 16.97 -2.29 -6.01
C GLN A 248 17.82 -2.44 -7.26
N PRO A 249 17.65 -3.48 -8.12
CA PRO A 249 18.37 -3.57 -9.40
C PRO A 249 18.03 -2.45 -10.38
N VAL A 250 16.79 -1.95 -10.39
CA VAL A 250 16.40 -0.77 -11.19
C VAL A 250 17.21 0.44 -10.74
N LEU A 251 17.26 0.71 -9.44
CA LEU A 251 18.02 1.83 -8.88
C LEU A 251 19.51 1.71 -9.19
N GLN A 252 20.11 0.52 -8.99
CA GLN A 252 21.51 0.25 -9.35
C GLN A 252 21.79 0.50 -10.84
N SER A 253 20.81 0.13 -11.70
CA SER A 253 20.92 0.31 -13.14
C SER A 253 20.93 1.80 -13.54
N ILE A 254 20.18 2.64 -12.82
CA ILE A 254 20.20 4.09 -13.02
C ILE A 254 21.58 4.67 -12.65
N TYR A 255 22.11 4.30 -11.48
CA TYR A 255 23.41 4.82 -11.03
C TYR A 255 24.58 4.36 -11.89
N ASN A 256 24.55 3.10 -12.35
CA ASN A 256 25.63 2.50 -13.13
C ASN A 256 25.40 2.57 -14.65
N GLN A 257 24.30 3.19 -15.09
CA GLN A 257 23.91 3.32 -16.50
C GLN A 257 23.77 1.97 -17.24
N TYR A 258 23.27 0.94 -16.54
CA TYR A 258 23.04 -0.40 -17.11
C TYR A 258 21.66 -0.46 -17.76
N PHE A 259 21.55 -0.02 -19.02
CA PHE A 259 20.27 0.07 -19.73
C PHE A 259 19.48 -1.24 -19.74
N THR A 260 20.08 -2.33 -20.22
CA THR A 260 19.40 -3.63 -20.37
C THR A 260 18.88 -4.14 -19.03
N LYS A 261 19.71 -4.10 -17.98
CA LYS A 261 19.31 -4.53 -16.63
C LYS A 261 18.16 -3.68 -16.11
N GLY A 262 18.24 -2.36 -16.25
CA GLY A 262 17.18 -1.45 -15.81
C GLY A 262 15.84 -1.69 -16.49
N VAL A 263 15.85 -1.89 -17.82
CA VAL A 263 14.65 -2.18 -18.60
C VAL A 263 14.04 -3.52 -18.22
N LEU A 264 14.83 -4.59 -18.08
CA LEU A 264 14.33 -5.91 -17.72
C LEU A 264 13.67 -5.92 -16.34
N TYR A 265 14.33 -5.36 -15.32
CA TYR A 265 13.76 -5.26 -13.98
C TYR A 265 12.56 -4.31 -13.93
N GLY A 266 12.57 -3.23 -14.70
CA GLY A 266 11.40 -2.35 -14.87
C GLY A 266 10.21 -3.08 -15.48
N LEU A 267 10.44 -3.89 -16.54
CA LEU A 267 9.41 -4.73 -17.14
C LEU A 267 8.87 -5.77 -16.14
N ALA A 268 9.73 -6.38 -15.31
CA ALA A 268 9.29 -7.30 -14.28
C ALA A 268 8.34 -6.64 -13.28
N ILE A 269 8.60 -5.41 -12.85
CA ILE A 269 7.70 -4.64 -11.98
C ILE A 269 6.35 -4.42 -12.66
N VAL A 270 6.35 -4.00 -13.93
CA VAL A 270 5.12 -3.79 -14.72
C VAL A 270 4.34 -5.10 -14.87
N ILE A 271 5.00 -6.22 -15.14
CA ILE A 271 4.39 -7.53 -15.25
C ILE A 271 3.71 -7.92 -13.93
N VAL A 272 4.42 -7.79 -12.81
CA VAL A 272 3.86 -8.07 -11.47
C VAL A 272 2.64 -7.18 -11.22
N ALA A 273 2.74 -5.88 -11.53
CA ALA A 273 1.64 -4.94 -11.38
C ALA A 273 0.40 -5.34 -12.20
N ILE A 274 0.58 -5.69 -13.47
CA ILE A 274 -0.51 -6.13 -14.35
C ILE A 274 -1.17 -7.41 -13.81
N VAL A 275 -0.38 -8.38 -13.36
CA VAL A 275 -0.92 -9.64 -12.82
C VAL A 275 -1.77 -9.37 -11.58
N PHE A 276 -1.24 -8.60 -10.62
CA PHE A 276 -2.00 -8.25 -9.41
C PHE A 276 -3.27 -7.46 -9.73
N ASP A 277 -3.18 -6.47 -10.61
CA ASP A 277 -4.33 -5.65 -11.03
C ASP A 277 -5.42 -6.52 -11.67
N ARG A 278 -5.07 -7.36 -12.65
CA ARG A 278 -6.04 -8.20 -13.36
C ARG A 278 -6.69 -9.24 -12.47
N VAL A 279 -5.92 -9.88 -11.59
CA VAL A 279 -6.45 -10.87 -10.64
C VAL A 279 -7.38 -10.22 -9.64
N SER A 280 -6.98 -9.10 -9.05
CA SER A 280 -7.76 -8.35 -8.06
C SER A 280 -9.06 -7.77 -8.67
N GLN A 281 -9.00 -7.15 -9.85
CA GLN A 281 -10.18 -6.63 -10.56
C GLN A 281 -11.17 -7.75 -10.92
N SER A 282 -10.66 -8.88 -11.43
CA SER A 282 -11.51 -10.03 -11.79
C SER A 282 -12.26 -10.57 -10.60
N TYR A 283 -11.62 -10.60 -9.43
CA TYR A 283 -12.25 -11.01 -8.18
C TYR A 283 -13.35 -10.03 -7.75
N GLY A 284 -13.09 -8.73 -7.80
CA GLY A 284 -14.07 -7.68 -7.50
C GLY A 284 -15.31 -7.75 -8.41
N GLN A 285 -15.12 -7.89 -9.73
CA GLN A 285 -16.20 -8.02 -10.70
C GLN A 285 -17.05 -9.27 -10.49
N ARG A 286 -16.44 -10.36 -10.04
CA ARG A 286 -17.16 -11.59 -9.75
C ARG A 286 -18.11 -11.45 -8.56
N ILE A 287 -17.68 -10.75 -7.51
CA ILE A 287 -18.52 -10.46 -6.35
C ILE A 287 -19.74 -9.64 -6.79
N GLN A 288 -19.58 -8.68 -7.71
CA GLN A 288 -20.68 -7.90 -8.27
C GLN A 288 -21.67 -8.77 -9.07
N LYS A 289 -21.18 -9.63 -9.98
CA LYS A 289 -22.03 -10.49 -10.82
C LYS A 289 -22.87 -11.49 -10.04
N HIS A 290 -22.35 -12.05 -8.97
CA HIS A 290 -23.12 -12.95 -8.09
C HIS A 290 -24.28 -12.26 -7.38
N ARG A 291 -24.28 -10.93 -7.29
CA ARG A 291 -25.34 -10.14 -6.67
C ARG A 291 -26.39 -9.69 -7.66
N SER A 292 -26.00 -9.19 -8.85
CA SER A 292 -26.95 -8.83 -9.90
C SER A 292 -27.78 -10.02 -10.37
N GLY A 293 -27.27 -11.24 -10.33
CA GLY A 293 -27.97 -12.46 -10.68
C GLY A 293 -28.86 -13.06 -9.57
N ARG A 294 -28.87 -12.47 -8.38
CA ARG A 294 -29.79 -12.87 -7.28
C ARG A 294 -30.99 -11.93 -7.14
N LEU A 295 -31.01 -10.84 -7.89
CA LEU A 295 -32.08 -9.84 -7.89
C LEU A 295 -33.00 -9.94 -9.13
N VAL A 296 -32.86 -11.01 -9.93
CA VAL A 296 -33.79 -11.33 -11.05
C VAL A 296 -34.50 -12.64 -10.79
#